data_5b6827839ba14eb1eae6fb308cad4536
#
_entry.id   5b6827839ba14eb1eae6fb308cad4536
#
_cell.length_a   1.000
_cell.length_b   1.000
_cell.length_c   1.000
_cell.angle_alpha   90.00
_cell.angle_beta   90.00
_cell.angle_gamma   90.00
#
_symmetry.space_group_name_H-M   'P 1'
#
loop_
_entity.id
_entity.type
_entity.pdbx_description
1 polymer ?
#
loop_
_entity_poly.entity_id
_entity_poly.type
_entity_poly.pdbx_seq_one_letter_code
_entity_poly.pdbx_strand_id
1 'polypeptide(L)'
;VFAATGPVEAGALGIEGAWGKACAKPLHSCDFCAGTSPLPSGLAFRVTPAGRRAWFGGIFKGAEADFSMKVTVERAELLKSLGHVHRVVERRNTIPILANVLVKADRGKLSLKATDLDLEVTDSIAAEVSPGGSTTVPAHMFYEIVRKLPEGSQIVLEGSGDRAVLALRAGRSRFTLQTLPESDFPDLAAGEMGHSFKLAAADLKRLIDKTQFAISTEETRYYLNGIYLHVAGTPKSGTLRAVATDGHRLAQVELPLPQGAAGMPGIIVPRKTVGEVQRLIETGEGDVAVELSSAKIRFTIGNVVLTSKLIDGTFPDYARVIPVNNDKNLVVDKKDFEAAVDRVSTVSSERGRAVKLSITGGRLVLSVTNPDSGSATEEIEVDYAADPLDIGFNSRYLLDIAAQIEGEVAVLKLADPGSPTLIQDQDAKGALYVLMPMRV
;
A
#
# COMPACT_ATOMS: atom_id res chain seq x y z
N VAL A 1 35.58 45.29 9.07
CA VAL A 1 36.96 45.36 9.56
C VAL A 1 37.51 43.98 9.68
N PHE A 2 38.51 43.67 8.84
CA PHE A 2 39.44 42.54 8.80
C PHE A 2 38.83 41.16 8.53
N ALA A 3 39.03 40.55 7.39
CA ALA A 3 40.26 40.21 6.59
C ALA A 3 40.89 38.88 7.05
N ALA A 4 40.83 37.96 6.07
CA ALA A 4 41.91 37.14 5.52
C ALA A 4 42.33 35.93 6.34
N THR A 5 42.59 34.79 5.85
CA THR A 5 43.35 34.15 4.78
C THR A 5 43.36 32.66 5.03
N GLY A 6 43.27 31.81 4.14
CA GLY A 6 44.17 31.11 3.29
C GLY A 6 44.00 29.58 3.34
N PRO A 7 44.32 28.83 2.30
CA PRO A 7 43.98 27.43 2.11
C PRO A 7 44.97 26.48 2.81
N VAL A 8 44.51 25.30 3.20
CA VAL A 8 45.40 24.19 3.61
C VAL A 8 45.20 22.99 2.65
N GLU A 9 46.34 22.59 2.21
CA GLU A 9 46.67 21.61 1.19
C GLU A 9 46.16 20.19 1.43
N ALA A 10 46.09 19.51 0.31
CA ALA A 10 45.88 18.08 0.14
C ALA A 10 46.95 17.22 0.82
N GLY A 11 46.54 16.20 1.49
CA GLY A 11 47.36 15.08 1.92
C GLY A 11 46.82 13.78 1.35
N ALA A 12 47.40 13.35 0.23
CA ALA A 12 47.21 12.01 -0.32
C ALA A 12 48.02 11.00 0.49
N LEU A 13 47.39 9.94 0.92
CA LEU A 13 48.09 8.70 1.28
C LEU A 13 47.36 7.54 0.62
N GLY A 14 48.03 6.99 -0.42
CA GLY A 14 47.66 5.79 -1.09
C GLY A 14 47.92 4.56 -0.24
N ILE A 15 47.07 3.55 -0.39
CA ILE A 15 47.42 2.16 -0.14
C ILE A 15 46.93 1.36 -1.35
N GLU A 16 47.88 1.00 -2.22
CA GLU A 16 47.76 -0.07 -3.19
C GLU A 16 47.84 -1.41 -2.46
N GLY A 17 47.03 -2.36 -2.87
CA GLY A 17 47.08 -3.73 -2.40
C GLY A 17 46.15 -4.63 -3.23
N ALA A 18 46.61 -4.96 -4.39
CA ALA A 18 46.72 -6.26 -5.04
C ALA A 18 45.55 -7.25 -4.88
N TRP A 19 44.79 -7.45 -5.92
CA TRP A 19 44.18 -8.74 -6.23
C TRP A 19 44.46 -9.12 -7.69
N GLY A 20 45.33 -10.15 -7.80
CA GLY A 20 45.76 -10.77 -9.05
C GLY A 20 44.67 -11.62 -9.67
N LYS A 21 44.72 -11.62 -10.97
CA LYS A 21 43.98 -12.45 -11.92
C LYS A 21 44.30 -13.93 -11.70
N ALA A 22 43.31 -14.83 -11.77
CA ALA A 22 43.52 -16.21 -12.15
C ALA A 22 42.38 -16.70 -13.03
N CYS A 23 42.81 -17.06 -14.21
CA CYS A 23 42.20 -17.67 -15.37
C CYS A 23 41.33 -18.90 -15.15
N ALA A 24 40.44 -19.04 -16.11
CA ALA A 24 39.72 -20.25 -16.49
C ALA A 24 40.64 -21.30 -17.12
N LYS A 25 40.36 -22.59 -16.86
CA LYS A 25 40.28 -23.68 -17.88
C LYS A 25 39.96 -25.05 -17.27
N PRO A 26 39.55 -26.06 -18.08
CA PRO A 26 38.59 -27.09 -17.69
C PRO A 26 39.16 -28.51 -17.63
N LEU A 27 38.31 -29.47 -17.16
CA LEU A 27 38.25 -30.92 -17.44
C LEU A 27 39.56 -31.74 -17.42
N HIS A 28 39.62 -32.73 -16.54
CA HIS A 28 39.80 -34.15 -16.94
C HIS A 28 39.67 -35.09 -15.73
N SER A 29 39.06 -36.22 -16.04
CA SER A 29 38.96 -37.48 -15.35
C SER A 29 40.25 -37.96 -14.66
N CYS A 30 40.11 -38.61 -13.51
CA CYS A 30 40.96 -39.73 -13.12
C CYS A 30 40.27 -40.63 -12.11
N ASP A 31 40.11 -41.88 -12.54
CA ASP A 31 39.92 -43.07 -11.72
C ASP A 31 41.08 -43.21 -10.73
N PHE A 32 40.88 -43.81 -9.61
CA PHE A 32 41.67 -44.94 -9.10
C PHE A 32 41.45 -45.17 -7.59
N CYS A 33 41.19 -46.43 -7.33
CA CYS A 33 41.53 -47.35 -6.25
C CYS A 33 40.65 -47.36 -5.00
N ALA A 34 39.82 -48.35 -4.88
CA ALA A 34 40.01 -49.71 -4.34
C ALA A 34 40.73 -49.75 -2.98
N GLY A 35 39.98 -50.07 -1.95
CA GLY A 35 40.46 -50.42 -0.62
C GLY A 35 39.44 -51.29 0.10
N THR A 36 39.60 -52.57 -0.07
CA THR A 36 38.91 -53.71 0.58
C THR A 36 39.36 -53.86 2.02
N SER A 37 38.42 -54.14 2.93
CA SER A 37 38.61 -55.11 4.04
C SER A 37 37.37 -55.25 4.90
N PRO A 38 37.19 -56.32 5.71
CA PRO A 38 36.08 -57.25 5.50
C PRO A 38 35.07 -57.29 6.64
N LEU A 39 33.90 -57.86 6.34
CA LEU A 39 32.82 -58.22 7.27
C LEU A 39 33.22 -59.38 8.20
N PRO A 40 32.73 -59.43 9.43
CA PRO A 40 32.62 -60.71 10.15
C PRO A 40 31.25 -61.37 9.92
N SER A 41 31.40 -62.62 9.58
CA SER A 41 30.39 -63.62 9.35
C SER A 41 29.54 -63.95 10.60
N GLY A 42 28.28 -64.28 10.34
CA GLY A 42 27.63 -65.29 11.09
C GLY A 42 26.34 -64.87 11.85
N LEU A 43 25.20 -65.10 11.20
CA LEU A 43 24.04 -65.71 11.84
C LEU A 43 23.06 -66.14 10.74
N ALA A 44 23.08 -67.43 10.48
CA ALA A 44 22.12 -68.12 9.62
C ALA A 44 20.78 -68.19 10.32
N PHE A 45 19.72 -67.64 9.75
CA PHE A 45 18.36 -67.98 10.13
C PHE A 45 17.75 -68.93 9.11
N ARG A 46 17.50 -70.14 9.58
CA ARG A 46 16.74 -71.22 8.90
C ARG A 46 15.34 -70.75 8.56
N VAL A 47 15.00 -70.91 7.31
CA VAL A 47 13.58 -70.92 6.86
C VAL A 47 12.99 -72.28 7.17
N THR A 48 11.88 -72.31 7.91
CA THR A 48 11.00 -73.47 7.94
C THR A 48 9.59 -73.00 7.53
N PRO A 49 8.92 -73.75 6.68
CA PRO A 49 7.59 -73.44 6.25
C PRO A 49 6.51 -74.10 7.12
N ALA A 50 5.35 -73.53 7.09
CA ALA A 50 4.04 -74.08 7.45
C ALA A 50 3.49 -73.77 8.85
N GLY A 51 2.35 -73.14 8.85
CA GLY A 51 1.31 -73.55 9.77
C GLY A 51 0.55 -72.40 10.49
N ARG A 52 -0.65 -72.17 10.00
CA ARG A 52 -1.83 -71.71 10.70
C ARG A 52 -2.10 -70.17 10.79
N ARG A 53 -3.13 -69.86 10.11
CA ARG A 53 -3.97 -68.64 10.29
C ARG A 53 -4.33 -68.48 11.75
N ALA A 54 -3.96 -67.37 12.33
CA ALA A 54 -4.63 -66.85 13.52
C ALA A 54 -5.19 -65.45 13.13
N TRP A 55 -6.47 -65.38 13.10
CA TRP A 55 -7.24 -64.17 13.07
C TRP A 55 -6.94 -63.37 14.34
N PHE A 56 -6.29 -62.23 14.18
CA PHE A 56 -6.42 -61.11 15.10
C PHE A 56 -7.03 -59.94 14.32
N GLY A 57 -8.35 -59.98 14.27
CA GLY A 57 -9.15 -58.80 13.95
C GLY A 57 -9.05 -57.86 15.13
N GLY A 58 -8.08 -56.96 15.07
CA GLY A 58 -7.96 -55.79 15.92
C GLY A 58 -8.25 -54.58 15.06
N ILE A 59 -9.43 -54.07 15.20
CA ILE A 59 -9.94 -52.83 14.60
C ILE A 59 -9.10 -51.67 15.11
N PHE A 60 -8.07 -51.27 14.36
CA PHE A 60 -7.63 -49.88 14.37
C PHE A 60 -8.30 -49.22 13.15
N LYS A 61 -9.57 -48.89 13.25
CA LYS A 61 -10.12 -47.75 12.56
C LYS A 61 -9.46 -46.54 13.18
N GLY A 62 -8.28 -46.19 12.71
CA GLY A 62 -7.85 -44.81 12.74
C GLY A 62 -8.94 -43.99 12.05
N ALA A 63 -9.62 -43.15 12.79
CA ALA A 63 -10.50 -42.16 12.20
C ALA A 63 -9.61 -41.32 11.26
N GLU A 64 -9.56 -41.70 9.98
CA GLU A 64 -9.20 -40.78 8.91
C GLU A 64 -10.22 -39.66 9.03
N ALA A 65 -9.77 -38.52 9.55
CA ALA A 65 -10.56 -37.34 9.53
C ALA A 65 -10.72 -36.99 8.04
N ASP A 66 -11.85 -37.35 7.49
CA ASP A 66 -12.29 -37.03 6.16
C ASP A 66 -12.55 -35.52 6.14
N PHE A 67 -11.48 -34.72 5.97
CA PHE A 67 -11.54 -33.27 5.86
C PHE A 67 -12.06 -32.89 4.47
N SER A 68 -13.29 -33.24 4.18
CA SER A 68 -13.96 -32.78 2.98
C SER A 68 -14.71 -31.49 3.29
N MET A 69 -14.09 -30.34 3.00
CA MET A 69 -14.78 -29.07 3.00
C MET A 69 -15.76 -29.02 1.84
N LYS A 70 -17.02 -28.66 2.09
CA LYS A 70 -18.00 -28.39 1.04
C LYS A 70 -18.75 -27.11 1.33
N VAL A 71 -18.72 -26.19 0.37
CA VAL A 71 -19.32 -24.86 0.48
C VAL A 71 -20.07 -24.55 -0.80
N THR A 72 -21.31 -24.06 -0.63
CA THR A 72 -22.09 -23.48 -1.74
C THR A 72 -22.26 -21.98 -1.48
N VAL A 73 -21.92 -21.18 -2.47
CA VAL A 73 -21.97 -19.72 -2.39
C VAL A 73 -22.38 -19.11 -3.73
N GLU A 74 -23.06 -17.98 -3.69
CA GLU A 74 -23.40 -17.25 -4.90
C GLU A 74 -22.16 -16.59 -5.52
N ARG A 75 -22.06 -16.63 -6.85
CA ARG A 75 -20.92 -16.07 -7.60
C ARG A 75 -20.69 -14.58 -7.32
N ALA A 76 -21.76 -13.77 -7.23
CA ALA A 76 -21.64 -12.33 -7.03
C ALA A 76 -21.01 -12.01 -5.67
N GLU A 77 -21.46 -12.68 -4.61
CA GLU A 77 -20.91 -12.51 -3.26
C GLU A 77 -19.46 -12.99 -3.17
N LEU A 78 -19.15 -14.15 -3.76
CA LEU A 78 -17.77 -14.66 -3.80
C LEU A 78 -16.84 -13.74 -4.60
N LEU A 79 -17.30 -13.23 -5.75
CA LEU A 79 -16.51 -12.32 -6.59
C LEU A 79 -16.22 -11.01 -5.87
N LYS A 80 -17.21 -10.45 -5.18
CA LYS A 80 -17.06 -9.23 -4.38
C LYS A 80 -15.99 -9.45 -3.28
N SER A 81 -16.12 -10.52 -2.53
CA SER A 81 -15.19 -10.87 -1.45
C SER A 81 -13.76 -11.12 -1.97
N LEU A 82 -13.62 -11.88 -3.06
CA LEU A 82 -12.33 -12.06 -3.73
C LEU A 82 -11.77 -10.74 -4.25
N GLY A 83 -12.63 -9.82 -4.70
CA GLY A 83 -12.26 -8.46 -5.09
C GLY A 83 -11.57 -7.69 -3.97
N HIS A 84 -12.01 -7.88 -2.73
CA HIS A 84 -11.42 -7.25 -1.55
C HIS A 84 -10.04 -7.84 -1.20
N VAL A 85 -9.88 -9.16 -1.28
CA VAL A 85 -8.68 -9.82 -0.74
C VAL A 85 -7.56 -10.09 -1.74
N HIS A 86 -7.88 -10.42 -3.02
CA HIS A 86 -6.87 -10.88 -3.99
C HIS A 86 -5.81 -9.84 -4.35
N ARG A 87 -6.09 -8.56 -4.16
CA ARG A 87 -5.19 -7.45 -4.53
C ARG A 87 -4.00 -7.29 -3.58
N VAL A 88 -4.16 -7.73 -2.33
CA VAL A 88 -3.07 -7.79 -1.35
C VAL A 88 -1.96 -8.71 -1.83
N VAL A 89 -2.35 -9.77 -2.54
CA VAL A 89 -1.44 -10.78 -3.09
C VAL A 89 -0.64 -10.20 -4.26
N GLU A 90 0.67 -10.16 -4.12
CA GLU A 90 1.57 -9.71 -5.17
C GLU A 90 1.68 -10.76 -6.29
N ARG A 91 1.73 -10.31 -7.55
CA ARG A 91 1.81 -11.19 -8.71
C ARG A 91 3.15 -11.94 -8.79
N ARG A 92 4.22 -11.36 -8.25
CA ARG A 92 5.54 -11.98 -8.16
C ARG A 92 5.89 -12.16 -6.70
N ASN A 93 5.71 -13.36 -6.21
CA ASN A 93 6.02 -13.70 -4.82
C ASN A 93 7.05 -14.83 -4.79
N THR A 94 8.08 -14.68 -3.96
CA THR A 94 9.10 -15.72 -3.76
C THR A 94 8.64 -16.80 -2.78
N ILE A 95 7.64 -16.50 -1.95
CA ILE A 95 7.08 -17.42 -0.96
C ILE A 95 5.75 -17.94 -1.50
N PRO A 96 5.64 -19.23 -1.88
CA PRO A 96 4.47 -19.75 -2.58
C PRO A 96 3.15 -19.56 -1.85
N ILE A 97 3.12 -19.70 -0.52
CA ILE A 97 1.89 -19.56 0.27
C ILE A 97 1.29 -18.14 0.20
N LEU A 98 2.12 -17.10 0.05
CA LEU A 98 1.68 -15.72 -0.08
C LEU A 98 1.03 -15.41 -1.45
N ALA A 99 1.15 -16.31 -2.42
CA ALA A 99 0.40 -16.23 -3.68
C ALA A 99 -1.05 -16.76 -3.54
N ASN A 100 -1.36 -17.38 -2.39
CA ASN A 100 -2.65 -17.98 -2.13
C ASN A 100 -3.55 -17.09 -1.27
N VAL A 101 -4.84 -17.32 -1.37
CA VAL A 101 -5.86 -16.89 -0.41
C VAL A 101 -6.24 -18.08 0.46
N LEU A 102 -6.30 -17.87 1.76
CA LEU A 102 -6.85 -18.82 2.71
C LEU A 102 -8.39 -18.78 2.61
N VAL A 103 -8.97 -19.94 2.38
CA VAL A 103 -10.42 -20.18 2.27
C VAL A 103 -10.83 -20.99 3.49
N LYS A 104 -11.63 -20.43 4.37
CA LYS A 104 -12.12 -21.08 5.59
C LYS A 104 -13.64 -21.08 5.63
N ALA A 105 -14.22 -22.25 5.76
CA ALA A 105 -15.65 -22.45 5.84
C ALA A 105 -16.04 -22.96 7.22
N ASP A 106 -16.83 -22.20 7.96
CA ASP A 106 -17.31 -22.56 9.29
C ASP A 106 -18.66 -21.89 9.59
N ARG A 107 -19.55 -22.63 10.25
CA ARG A 107 -20.83 -22.12 10.80
C ARG A 107 -21.64 -21.23 9.85
N GLY A 108 -21.80 -21.66 8.60
CA GLY A 108 -22.60 -20.93 7.62
C GLY A 108 -21.92 -19.70 7.03
N LYS A 109 -20.60 -19.57 7.20
CA LYS A 109 -19.78 -18.47 6.64
C LYS A 109 -18.61 -19.01 5.87
N LEU A 110 -18.29 -18.33 4.79
CA LEU A 110 -17.05 -18.48 4.03
C LEU A 110 -16.18 -17.25 4.29
N SER A 111 -15.00 -17.47 4.86
CA SER A 111 -14.01 -16.44 5.16
C SER A 111 -12.85 -16.55 4.18
N LEU A 112 -12.47 -15.45 3.57
CA LEU A 112 -11.32 -15.34 2.67
C LEU A 112 -10.28 -14.44 3.33
N LYS A 113 -9.02 -14.89 3.41
CA LYS A 113 -7.92 -14.12 4.00
C LYS A 113 -6.73 -14.10 3.04
N ALA A 114 -6.16 -12.94 2.83
CA ALA A 114 -4.92 -12.76 2.09
C ALA A 114 -3.94 -11.85 2.84
N THR A 115 -2.64 -12.08 2.65
CA THR A 115 -1.59 -11.30 3.30
C THR A 115 -0.32 -11.26 2.45
N ASP A 116 0.47 -10.19 2.63
CA ASP A 116 1.83 -10.05 2.13
C ASP A 116 2.87 -9.96 3.27
N LEU A 117 2.49 -10.32 4.50
CA LEU A 117 3.22 -10.21 5.77
C LEU A 117 3.22 -8.82 6.41
N ASP A 118 2.88 -7.76 5.68
CA ASP A 118 2.79 -6.39 6.21
C ASP A 118 1.34 -5.90 6.25
N LEU A 119 0.51 -6.43 5.38
CA LEU A 119 -0.91 -6.15 5.24
C LEU A 119 -1.69 -7.46 5.15
N GLU A 120 -2.77 -7.56 5.91
CA GLU A 120 -3.71 -8.69 5.89
C GLU A 120 -5.12 -8.15 5.67
N VAL A 121 -5.85 -8.77 4.76
CA VAL A 121 -7.28 -8.49 4.54
C VAL A 121 -8.06 -9.77 4.70
N THR A 122 -9.09 -9.71 5.52
CA THR A 122 -10.07 -10.80 5.73
C THR A 122 -11.45 -10.29 5.38
N ASP A 123 -12.19 -11.06 4.61
CA ASP A 123 -13.60 -10.80 4.32
C ASP A 123 -14.42 -12.06 4.58
N SER A 124 -15.65 -11.90 5.07
CA SER A 124 -16.52 -13.02 5.45
C SER A 124 -17.90 -12.82 4.86
N ILE A 125 -18.37 -13.83 4.12
CA ILE A 125 -19.67 -13.83 3.45
C ILE A 125 -20.51 -15.03 3.94
N ALA A 126 -21.83 -14.91 3.84
CA ALA A 126 -22.74 -16.02 4.11
C ALA A 126 -22.58 -17.12 3.06
N ALA A 127 -22.57 -18.37 3.47
CA ALA A 127 -22.47 -19.52 2.58
C ALA A 127 -23.13 -20.75 3.21
N GLU A 128 -23.57 -21.67 2.37
CA GLU A 128 -24.03 -23.00 2.83
C GLU A 128 -22.78 -23.87 3.03
N VAL A 129 -22.54 -24.30 4.27
CA VAL A 129 -21.36 -25.07 4.66
C VAL A 129 -21.77 -26.44 5.18
N SER A 130 -21.27 -27.52 4.53
CA SER A 130 -21.53 -28.89 4.96
C SER A 130 -20.61 -29.90 4.27
N PRO A 131 -19.56 -30.40 4.90
CA PRO A 131 -18.92 -29.98 6.17
C PRO A 131 -18.04 -28.75 6.04
N GLY A 132 -17.65 -28.17 7.20
CA GLY A 132 -16.67 -27.08 7.29
C GLY A 132 -15.24 -27.57 7.16
N GLY A 133 -14.33 -26.65 6.84
CA GLY A 133 -12.90 -26.92 6.67
C GLY A 133 -12.16 -25.69 6.19
N SER A 134 -10.87 -25.86 5.93
CA SER A 134 -10.01 -24.78 5.44
C SER A 134 -8.96 -25.27 4.46
N THR A 135 -8.58 -24.43 3.53
CA THR A 135 -7.51 -24.69 2.57
C THR A 135 -7.01 -23.39 1.98
N THR A 136 -5.93 -23.42 1.20
CA THR A 136 -5.44 -22.24 0.49
C THR A 136 -5.46 -22.49 -1.01
N VAL A 137 -5.75 -21.45 -1.80
CA VAL A 137 -5.79 -21.52 -3.28
C VAL A 137 -5.11 -20.31 -3.91
N PRO A 138 -4.53 -20.44 -5.12
CA PRO A 138 -3.93 -19.31 -5.84
C PRO A 138 -4.92 -18.17 -6.04
N ALA A 139 -4.67 -17.04 -5.40
CA ALA A 139 -5.62 -15.92 -5.27
C ALA A 139 -6.05 -15.35 -6.63
N HIS A 140 -5.09 -14.99 -7.48
CA HIS A 140 -5.38 -14.39 -8.79
C HIS A 140 -6.09 -15.36 -9.74
N MET A 141 -5.72 -16.65 -9.71
CA MET A 141 -6.37 -17.68 -10.53
C MET A 141 -7.81 -17.90 -10.08
N PHE A 142 -8.02 -17.99 -8.77
CA PHE A 142 -9.36 -18.16 -8.21
C PHE A 142 -10.26 -16.97 -8.54
N TYR A 143 -9.77 -15.74 -8.37
CA TYR A 143 -10.49 -14.53 -8.76
C TYR A 143 -10.84 -14.53 -10.27
N GLU A 144 -9.88 -14.84 -11.15
CA GLU A 144 -10.13 -14.85 -12.60
C GLU A 144 -11.14 -15.91 -13.03
N ILE A 145 -11.13 -17.08 -12.39
CA ILE A 145 -12.14 -18.13 -12.65
C ILE A 145 -13.52 -17.61 -12.28
N VAL A 146 -13.69 -17.15 -11.03
CA VAL A 146 -14.98 -16.68 -10.52
C VAL A 146 -15.50 -15.49 -11.34
N ARG A 147 -14.62 -14.57 -11.74
CA ARG A 147 -14.97 -13.42 -12.60
C ARG A 147 -15.56 -13.83 -13.95
N LYS A 148 -15.04 -14.91 -14.53
CA LYS A 148 -15.45 -15.39 -15.87
C LYS A 148 -16.65 -16.34 -15.86
N LEU A 149 -17.10 -16.79 -14.70
CA LEU A 149 -18.32 -17.60 -14.59
C LEU A 149 -19.57 -16.78 -14.94
N PRO A 150 -20.64 -17.41 -15.42
CA PRO A 150 -21.91 -16.73 -15.71
C PRO A 150 -22.50 -16.07 -14.45
N GLU A 151 -23.16 -14.92 -14.63
CA GLU A 151 -23.90 -14.23 -13.56
C GLU A 151 -25.03 -15.12 -13.02
N GLY A 152 -25.34 -14.95 -11.72
CA GLY A 152 -26.36 -15.75 -11.02
C GLY A 152 -25.97 -17.22 -10.79
N SER A 153 -24.70 -17.61 -11.07
CA SER A 153 -24.23 -18.97 -10.84
C SER A 153 -24.05 -19.27 -9.34
N GLN A 154 -24.51 -20.44 -8.93
CA GLN A 154 -24.12 -21.04 -7.66
C GLN A 154 -22.75 -21.74 -7.84
N ILE A 155 -21.81 -21.47 -6.96
CA ILE A 155 -20.47 -22.05 -6.95
C ILE A 155 -20.37 -23.03 -5.78
N VAL A 156 -19.98 -24.25 -6.10
CA VAL A 156 -19.68 -25.28 -5.11
C VAL A 156 -18.18 -25.47 -5.04
N LEU A 157 -17.63 -25.30 -3.85
CA LEU A 157 -16.23 -25.54 -3.51
C LEU A 157 -16.14 -26.84 -2.70
N GLU A 158 -15.34 -27.79 -3.16
CA GLU A 158 -15.13 -29.07 -2.46
C GLU A 158 -13.62 -29.27 -2.26
N GLY A 159 -13.17 -29.24 -1.01
CA GLY A 159 -11.80 -29.57 -0.60
C GLY A 159 -11.68 -31.04 -0.30
N SER A 160 -10.66 -31.72 -0.82
CA SER A 160 -10.30 -33.09 -0.46
C SER A 160 -9.01 -33.06 0.34
N GLY A 161 -9.05 -33.51 1.60
CA GLY A 161 -7.88 -33.57 2.47
C GLY A 161 -6.73 -34.41 1.93
N ASP A 162 -7.04 -35.46 1.16
CA ASP A 162 -6.04 -36.43 0.67
C ASP A 162 -5.29 -35.98 -0.58
N ARG A 163 -5.82 -35.00 -1.35
CA ARG A 163 -5.32 -34.71 -2.70
C ARG A 163 -4.67 -33.33 -2.85
N ALA A 164 -4.60 -32.51 -1.81
CA ALA A 164 -4.10 -31.14 -1.90
C ALA A 164 -4.72 -30.34 -3.08
N VAL A 165 -6.03 -30.48 -3.30
CA VAL A 165 -6.78 -29.80 -4.36
C VAL A 165 -8.11 -29.29 -3.86
N LEU A 166 -8.53 -28.16 -4.41
CA LEU A 166 -9.89 -27.62 -4.30
C LEU A 166 -10.59 -27.78 -5.65
N ALA A 167 -11.70 -28.50 -5.66
CA ALA A 167 -12.58 -28.57 -6.81
C ALA A 167 -13.59 -27.42 -6.75
N LEU A 168 -13.74 -26.69 -7.85
CA LEU A 168 -14.72 -25.64 -8.05
C LEU A 168 -15.69 -26.06 -9.14
N ARG A 169 -16.98 -26.02 -8.86
CA ARG A 169 -18.05 -26.32 -9.81
C ARG A 169 -19.04 -25.18 -9.90
N ALA A 170 -19.43 -24.84 -11.11
CA ALA A 170 -20.49 -23.88 -11.40
C ALA A 170 -21.23 -24.31 -12.68
N GLY A 171 -22.45 -24.81 -12.53
CA GLY A 171 -23.22 -25.39 -13.65
C GLY A 171 -22.44 -26.51 -14.33
N ARG A 172 -22.06 -26.31 -15.60
CA ARG A 172 -21.29 -27.29 -16.40
C ARG A 172 -19.78 -27.12 -16.27
N SER A 173 -19.31 -26.01 -15.68
CA SER A 173 -17.89 -25.70 -15.51
C SER A 173 -17.31 -26.43 -14.29
N ARG A 174 -16.13 -27.00 -14.48
CA ARG A 174 -15.39 -27.68 -13.39
C ARG A 174 -13.93 -27.29 -13.46
N PHE A 175 -13.38 -26.90 -12.31
CA PHE A 175 -11.98 -26.54 -12.16
C PHE A 175 -11.39 -27.31 -10.97
N THR A 176 -10.10 -27.58 -11.05
CA THR A 176 -9.34 -28.19 -9.95
C THR A 176 -8.13 -27.32 -9.69
N LEU A 177 -8.05 -26.76 -8.51
CA LEU A 177 -6.97 -25.85 -8.08
C LEU A 177 -6.05 -26.59 -7.11
N GLN A 178 -4.74 -26.45 -7.30
CA GLN A 178 -3.76 -26.94 -6.34
C GLN A 178 -3.84 -26.11 -5.07
N THR A 179 -3.70 -26.75 -3.92
CA THR A 179 -3.79 -26.12 -2.61
C THR A 179 -2.51 -26.30 -1.83
N LEU A 180 -2.28 -25.42 -0.86
CA LEU A 180 -1.27 -25.58 0.17
C LEU A 180 -1.96 -25.66 1.54
N PRO A 181 -1.34 -26.31 2.54
CA PRO A 181 -1.92 -26.44 3.88
C PRO A 181 -2.21 -25.09 4.52
N GLU A 182 -3.31 -25.00 5.28
CA GLU A 182 -3.62 -23.83 6.11
C GLU A 182 -2.51 -23.55 7.13
N SER A 183 -1.86 -24.60 7.65
CA SER A 183 -0.77 -24.47 8.64
C SER A 183 0.40 -23.62 8.17
N ASP A 184 0.60 -23.53 6.86
CA ASP A 184 1.69 -22.75 6.26
C ASP A 184 1.30 -21.29 6.02
N PHE A 185 0.00 -20.97 6.20
CA PHE A 185 -0.48 -19.61 5.97
C PHE A 185 -0.16 -18.71 7.16
N PRO A 186 0.58 -17.61 6.96
CA PRO A 186 0.96 -16.72 8.05
C PRO A 186 -0.25 -15.96 8.59
N ASP A 187 -0.23 -15.70 9.89
CA ASP A 187 -1.22 -14.85 10.56
C ASP A 187 -0.55 -13.58 11.04
N LEU A 188 -1.08 -12.45 10.63
CA LEU A 188 -0.65 -11.15 11.12
C LEU A 188 -1.31 -10.90 12.47
N ALA A 189 -0.83 -11.60 13.53
CA ALA A 189 -1.39 -11.51 14.87
C ALA A 189 -1.63 -10.03 15.24
N ALA A 190 -2.87 -9.71 15.58
CA ALA A 190 -3.29 -8.35 15.81
C ALA A 190 -2.52 -7.68 16.97
N GLY A 191 -2.20 -8.45 18.01
CA GLY A 191 -1.69 -7.90 19.26
C GLY A 191 -2.77 -7.08 20.00
N GLU A 192 -2.42 -6.52 21.13
CA GLU A 192 -3.30 -5.61 21.86
C GLU A 192 -3.35 -4.25 21.13
N MET A 193 -4.56 -3.76 20.90
CA MET A 193 -4.82 -2.45 20.33
C MET A 193 -5.12 -1.47 21.47
N GLY A 194 -4.25 -0.48 21.65
CA GLY A 194 -4.36 0.46 22.77
C GLY A 194 -5.42 1.54 22.58
N HIS A 195 -5.82 1.81 21.34
CA HIS A 195 -6.79 2.85 21.00
C HIS A 195 -7.82 2.32 20.02
N SER A 196 -9.07 2.76 20.19
CA SER A 196 -10.18 2.41 19.30
C SER A 196 -11.12 3.60 19.16
N PHE A 197 -11.49 3.93 17.91
CA PHE A 197 -12.45 4.96 17.59
C PHE A 197 -13.18 4.66 16.28
N LYS A 198 -14.20 5.43 15.97
CA LYS A 198 -14.94 5.33 14.72
C LYS A 198 -14.80 6.61 13.91
N LEU A 199 -14.74 6.44 12.60
CA LEU A 199 -14.82 7.51 11.61
C LEU A 199 -15.91 7.20 10.61
N ALA A 200 -16.65 8.21 10.16
CA ALA A 200 -17.48 8.04 8.97
C ALA A 200 -16.60 7.68 7.77
N ALA A 201 -17.08 6.79 6.91
CA ALA A 201 -16.33 6.40 5.70
C ALA A 201 -15.98 7.63 4.83
N ALA A 202 -16.88 8.62 4.75
CA ALA A 202 -16.64 9.88 4.04
C ALA A 202 -15.48 10.69 4.65
N ASP A 203 -15.39 10.74 5.99
CA ASP A 203 -14.32 11.46 6.69
C ASP A 203 -12.96 10.79 6.48
N LEU A 204 -12.89 9.45 6.59
CA LEU A 204 -11.69 8.69 6.31
C LEU A 204 -11.27 8.84 4.85
N LYS A 205 -12.23 8.79 3.91
CA LYS A 205 -11.99 9.03 2.49
C LYS A 205 -11.40 10.42 2.27
N ARG A 206 -11.95 11.45 2.91
CA ARG A 206 -11.42 12.81 2.82
C ARG A 206 -9.99 12.93 3.33
N LEU A 207 -9.66 12.31 4.48
CA LEU A 207 -8.29 12.28 4.98
C LEU A 207 -7.32 11.66 3.98
N ILE A 208 -7.71 10.56 3.33
CA ILE A 208 -6.90 9.84 2.36
C ILE A 208 -6.77 10.63 1.06
N ASP A 209 -7.88 10.99 0.43
CA ASP A 209 -7.89 11.61 -0.90
C ASP A 209 -7.10 12.92 -0.90
N LYS A 210 -7.25 13.73 0.16
CA LYS A 210 -6.58 15.03 0.27
C LYS A 210 -5.09 14.95 0.61
N THR A 211 -4.56 13.78 0.97
CA THR A 211 -3.16 13.66 1.40
C THR A 211 -2.34 12.64 0.60
N GLN A 212 -2.96 11.56 0.09
CA GLN A 212 -2.23 10.44 -0.53
C GLN A 212 -1.34 10.84 -1.71
N PHE A 213 -1.71 11.88 -2.48
CA PHE A 213 -0.94 12.33 -3.64
C PHE A 213 0.43 12.88 -3.26
N ALA A 214 0.61 13.32 -2.02
CA ALA A 214 1.85 13.86 -1.49
C ALA A 214 2.74 12.81 -0.80
N ILE A 215 2.33 11.53 -0.76
CA ILE A 215 3.15 10.46 -0.20
C ILE A 215 4.41 10.26 -1.06
N SER A 216 5.58 10.18 -0.42
CA SER A 216 6.84 9.88 -1.08
C SER A 216 6.87 8.47 -1.66
N THR A 217 7.62 8.30 -2.74
CA THR A 217 7.92 6.99 -3.35
C THR A 217 9.41 6.64 -3.26
N GLU A 218 10.20 7.48 -2.58
CA GLU A 218 11.63 7.24 -2.42
C GLU A 218 11.90 6.20 -1.31
N GLU A 219 12.60 5.13 -1.65
CA GLU A 219 12.93 4.05 -0.71
C GLU A 219 13.86 4.50 0.42
N THR A 220 14.74 5.46 0.16
CA THR A 220 15.69 5.99 1.15
C THR A 220 15.02 6.79 2.25
N ARG A 221 13.86 7.38 1.97
CA ARG A 221 13.06 8.15 2.92
C ARG A 221 11.78 7.41 3.29
N TYR A 222 11.92 6.13 3.67
CA TYR A 222 10.80 5.23 3.94
C TYR A 222 9.77 5.77 4.94
N TYR A 223 10.20 6.60 5.92
CA TYR A 223 9.32 7.26 6.89
C TYR A 223 8.37 8.30 6.26
N LEU A 224 8.56 8.68 4.99
CA LEU A 224 7.66 9.51 4.20
C LEU A 224 6.75 8.68 3.25
N ASN A 225 6.89 7.36 3.23
CA ASN A 225 6.15 6.49 2.31
C ASN A 225 4.75 6.11 2.83
N GLY A 226 4.13 7.03 3.56
CA GLY A 226 2.80 6.86 4.14
C GLY A 226 2.17 8.17 4.56
N ILE A 227 0.98 8.08 5.14
CA ILE A 227 0.27 9.19 5.75
C ILE A 227 0.56 9.18 7.24
N TYR A 228 1.05 10.30 7.76
CA TYR A 228 1.22 10.53 9.19
C TYR A 228 -0.12 10.96 9.78
N LEU A 229 -0.67 10.11 10.65
CA LEU A 229 -1.93 10.33 11.35
C LEU A 229 -1.66 10.57 12.82
N HIS A 230 -2.07 11.72 13.35
CA HIS A 230 -1.84 12.08 14.74
C HIS A 230 -2.90 13.03 15.28
N VAL A 231 -2.93 13.19 16.59
CA VAL A 231 -3.76 14.20 17.27
C VAL A 231 -2.96 15.50 17.39
N ALA A 232 -3.55 16.59 16.93
CA ALA A 232 -3.00 17.94 17.10
C ALA A 232 -3.87 18.76 18.05
N GLY A 233 -3.28 19.71 18.76
CA GLY A 233 -4.00 20.58 19.71
C GLY A 233 -4.08 20.01 21.12
N THR A 234 -5.07 20.46 21.90
CA THR A 234 -5.24 20.04 23.31
C THR A 234 -6.27 18.90 23.41
N PRO A 235 -6.28 18.13 24.52
CA PRO A 235 -7.29 17.06 24.69
C PRO A 235 -8.75 17.51 24.61
N LYS A 236 -9.02 18.79 24.84
CA LYS A 236 -10.38 19.37 24.81
C LYS A 236 -10.77 20.00 23.48
N SER A 237 -9.77 20.40 22.67
CA SER A 237 -9.96 21.07 21.38
C SER A 237 -8.99 20.52 20.35
N GLY A 238 -8.72 19.22 20.40
CA GLY A 238 -7.85 18.53 19.46
C GLY A 238 -8.54 18.23 18.13
N THR A 239 -7.71 18.05 17.11
CA THR A 239 -8.11 17.58 15.80
C THR A 239 -7.38 16.29 15.47
N LEU A 240 -7.99 15.41 14.71
CA LEU A 240 -7.31 14.31 14.03
C LEU A 240 -6.72 14.87 12.75
N ARG A 241 -5.41 14.78 12.61
CA ARG A 241 -4.68 15.36 11.49
C ARG A 241 -3.98 14.27 10.68
N ALA A 242 -4.16 14.33 9.36
CA ALA A 242 -3.43 13.53 8.39
C ALA A 242 -2.45 14.43 7.62
N VAL A 243 -1.21 13.98 7.49
CA VAL A 243 -0.15 14.72 6.80
C VAL A 243 0.63 13.78 5.90
N ALA A 244 0.94 14.23 4.69
CA ALA A 244 1.87 13.54 3.78
C ALA A 244 2.81 14.55 3.12
N THR A 245 4.03 14.14 2.84
CA THR A 245 5.03 14.95 2.12
C THR A 245 6.05 14.06 1.42
N ASP A 246 6.52 14.54 0.27
CA ASP A 246 7.65 13.96 -0.47
C ASP A 246 8.93 14.83 -0.38
N GLY A 247 8.87 15.94 0.42
CA GLY A 247 9.93 16.92 0.58
C GLY A 247 9.88 18.07 -0.43
N HIS A 248 9.01 18.00 -1.46
CA HIS A 248 8.77 19.06 -2.44
C HIS A 248 7.39 19.70 -2.29
N ARG A 249 6.45 18.96 -1.76
CA ARG A 249 5.10 19.38 -1.42
C ARG A 249 4.65 18.72 -0.13
N LEU A 250 3.69 19.33 0.53
CA LEU A 250 3.07 18.82 1.74
C LEU A 250 1.55 18.99 1.62
N ALA A 251 0.83 17.98 2.05
CA ALA A 251 -0.62 18.02 2.21
C ALA A 251 -0.98 17.76 3.68
N GLN A 252 -1.85 18.57 4.24
CA GLN A 252 -2.38 18.43 5.59
C GLN A 252 -3.89 18.57 5.57
N VAL A 253 -4.59 17.68 6.27
CA VAL A 253 -6.03 17.73 6.46
C VAL A 253 -6.37 17.49 7.92
N GLU A 254 -7.36 18.20 8.42
CA GLU A 254 -7.85 18.09 9.79
C GLU A 254 -9.32 17.75 9.84
N LEU A 255 -9.69 16.95 10.82
CA LEU A 255 -11.05 16.65 11.22
C LEU A 255 -11.22 16.88 12.72
N PRO A 256 -12.43 17.11 13.22
CA PRO A 256 -12.70 17.07 14.63
C PRO A 256 -12.20 15.74 15.24
N LEU A 257 -11.65 15.80 16.45
CA LEU A 257 -11.10 14.63 17.11
C LEU A 257 -12.21 13.61 17.40
N PRO A 258 -12.14 12.37 16.86
CA PRO A 258 -13.11 11.34 17.16
C PRO A 258 -13.05 10.90 18.62
N GLN A 259 -14.19 10.50 19.17
CA GLN A 259 -14.25 9.95 20.51
C GLN A 259 -13.42 8.66 20.57
N GLY A 260 -12.49 8.56 21.51
CA GLY A 260 -11.58 7.40 21.67
C GLY A 260 -10.21 7.60 21.01
N ALA A 261 -10.02 8.61 20.16
CA ALA A 261 -8.72 8.90 19.54
C ALA A 261 -7.78 9.74 20.42
N ALA A 262 -8.28 10.31 21.52
CA ALA A 262 -7.47 11.12 22.41
C ALA A 262 -6.31 10.31 23.00
N GLY A 263 -5.09 10.88 22.93
CA GLY A 263 -3.87 10.24 23.45
C GLY A 263 -3.31 9.13 22.57
N MET A 264 -3.86 8.89 21.37
CA MET A 264 -3.24 7.97 20.43
C MET A 264 -1.82 8.44 20.03
N PRO A 265 -0.87 7.53 19.81
CA PRO A 265 0.43 7.89 19.28
C PRO A 265 0.30 8.41 17.85
N GLY A 266 1.23 9.27 17.42
CA GLY A 266 1.38 9.58 16.00
C GLY A 266 1.88 8.33 15.26
N ILE A 267 1.21 7.99 14.17
CA ILE A 267 1.47 6.77 13.39
C ILE A 267 1.67 7.10 11.92
N ILE A 268 2.48 6.31 11.22
CA ILE A 268 2.67 6.42 9.77
C ILE A 268 2.01 5.22 9.10
N VAL A 269 0.89 5.46 8.43
CA VAL A 269 0.13 4.42 7.72
C VAL A 269 0.73 4.22 6.33
N PRO A 270 1.22 3.00 5.98
CA PRO A 270 1.91 2.75 4.73
C PRO A 270 1.07 3.05 3.49
N ARG A 271 1.70 3.51 2.41
CA ARG A 271 1.04 3.83 1.12
C ARG A 271 0.17 2.69 0.58
N LYS A 272 0.64 1.43 0.66
CA LYS A 272 -0.12 0.26 0.21
C LYS A 272 -1.42 0.13 1.02
N THR A 273 -1.34 0.26 2.32
CA THR A 273 -2.49 0.23 3.24
C THR A 273 -3.48 1.34 2.93
N VAL A 274 -2.99 2.57 2.75
CA VAL A 274 -3.82 3.73 2.35
C VAL A 274 -4.61 3.42 1.08
N GLY A 275 -3.95 2.89 0.05
CA GLY A 275 -4.61 2.55 -1.23
C GLY A 275 -5.63 1.43 -1.11
N GLU A 276 -5.40 0.43 -0.25
CA GLU A 276 -6.39 -0.64 -0.02
C GLU A 276 -7.58 -0.13 0.79
N VAL A 277 -7.36 0.66 1.84
CA VAL A 277 -8.44 1.28 2.63
C VAL A 277 -9.29 2.17 1.75
N GLN A 278 -8.69 3.03 0.91
CA GLN A 278 -9.42 3.90 -0.01
C GLN A 278 -10.41 3.11 -0.89
N ARG A 279 -9.94 2.00 -1.47
CA ARG A 279 -10.80 1.14 -2.30
C ARG A 279 -11.93 0.46 -1.54
N LEU A 280 -11.66 0.05 -0.30
CA LEU A 280 -12.68 -0.59 0.53
C LEU A 280 -13.79 0.39 0.96
N ILE A 281 -13.44 1.66 1.19
CA ILE A 281 -14.41 2.68 1.58
C ILE A 281 -15.15 3.32 0.40
N GLU A 282 -14.68 3.17 -0.84
CA GLU A 282 -15.41 3.64 -2.03
C GLU A 282 -16.75 2.93 -2.22
N THR A 283 -16.84 1.67 -1.81
CA THR A 283 -18.04 0.83 -1.91
C THR A 283 -18.80 0.69 -0.59
N GLY A 284 -18.26 1.26 0.50
CA GLY A 284 -18.81 1.14 1.86
C GLY A 284 -19.57 2.39 2.29
N GLU A 285 -20.78 2.19 2.77
CA GLU A 285 -21.55 3.18 3.51
C GLU A 285 -21.34 2.96 5.02
N GLY A 286 -21.44 4.01 5.82
CA GLY A 286 -21.45 3.93 7.28
C GLY A 286 -20.12 4.25 7.94
N ASP A 287 -19.90 3.69 9.12
CA ASP A 287 -18.74 3.95 9.96
C ASP A 287 -17.65 2.92 9.74
N VAL A 288 -16.41 3.38 9.80
CA VAL A 288 -15.21 2.56 9.86
C VAL A 288 -14.71 2.52 11.29
N ALA A 289 -14.62 1.33 11.87
CA ALA A 289 -13.95 1.17 13.16
C ALA A 289 -12.44 1.12 12.94
N VAL A 290 -11.72 1.95 13.67
CA VAL A 290 -10.26 2.05 13.63
C VAL A 290 -9.70 1.64 14.99
N GLU A 291 -8.84 0.65 14.99
CA GLU A 291 -8.11 0.19 16.18
C GLU A 291 -6.61 0.28 15.90
N LEU A 292 -5.82 0.77 16.83
CA LEU A 292 -4.39 0.91 16.61
C LEU A 292 -3.54 0.72 17.88
N SER A 293 -2.31 0.36 17.64
CA SER A 293 -1.20 0.38 18.59
C SER A 293 -0.05 1.21 18.01
N SER A 294 1.11 1.23 18.66
CA SER A 294 2.31 1.85 18.09
C SER A 294 2.87 1.13 16.86
N ALA A 295 2.51 -0.15 16.64
CA ALA A 295 3.08 -0.99 15.59
C ALA A 295 2.10 -1.42 14.51
N LYS A 296 0.79 -1.37 14.78
CA LYS A 296 -0.24 -1.88 13.88
C LYS A 296 -1.50 -1.02 13.89
N ILE A 297 -2.22 -1.05 12.79
CA ILE A 297 -3.55 -0.46 12.64
C ILE A 297 -4.49 -1.48 12.03
N ARG A 298 -5.75 -1.45 12.46
CA ARG A 298 -6.84 -2.27 11.94
C ARG A 298 -8.00 -1.38 11.55
N PHE A 299 -8.55 -1.62 10.37
CA PHE A 299 -9.79 -1.02 9.89
C PHE A 299 -10.84 -2.10 9.75
N THR A 300 -12.02 -1.90 10.33
CA THR A 300 -13.18 -2.77 10.13
C THR A 300 -14.24 -2.00 9.36
N ILE A 301 -14.57 -2.50 8.16
CA ILE A 301 -15.48 -1.88 7.19
C ILE A 301 -16.53 -2.92 6.82
N GLY A 302 -17.70 -2.87 7.45
CA GLY A 302 -18.70 -3.93 7.31
C GLY A 302 -18.14 -5.30 7.70
N ASN A 303 -18.09 -6.24 6.76
CA ASN A 303 -17.56 -7.58 6.97
C ASN A 303 -16.05 -7.70 6.66
N VAL A 304 -15.45 -6.64 6.17
CA VAL A 304 -14.03 -6.63 5.80
C VAL A 304 -13.20 -6.11 6.97
N VAL A 305 -12.17 -6.85 7.32
CA VAL A 305 -11.15 -6.46 8.31
C VAL A 305 -9.81 -6.36 7.61
N LEU A 306 -9.22 -5.18 7.64
CA LEU A 306 -7.88 -4.92 7.13
C LEU A 306 -6.96 -4.61 8.32
N THR A 307 -5.89 -5.37 8.47
CA THR A 307 -4.85 -5.16 9.49
C THR A 307 -3.52 -4.88 8.79
N SER A 308 -2.81 -3.85 9.21
CA SER A 308 -1.51 -3.47 8.63
C SER A 308 -0.49 -3.19 9.72
N LYS A 309 0.77 -3.54 9.46
CA LYS A 309 1.90 -2.96 10.16
C LYS A 309 1.99 -1.48 9.84
N LEU A 310 2.50 -0.71 10.77
CA LEU A 310 2.83 0.71 10.60
C LEU A 310 4.30 0.86 10.20
N ILE A 311 4.63 1.99 9.59
CA ILE A 311 6.03 2.30 9.30
C ILE A 311 6.70 2.69 10.63
N ASP A 312 7.72 1.93 11.00
CA ASP A 312 8.56 2.23 12.16
C ASP A 312 9.55 3.34 11.79
N GLY A 313 9.23 4.57 12.20
CA GLY A 313 10.01 5.76 11.88
C GLY A 313 9.45 7.01 12.53
N THR A 314 10.25 8.06 12.54
CA THR A 314 9.83 9.37 13.02
C THR A 314 9.48 10.27 11.85
N PHE A 315 8.22 10.68 11.77
CA PHE A 315 7.82 11.68 10.78
C PHE A 315 8.44 13.05 11.12
N PRO A 316 8.98 13.79 10.15
CA PRO A 316 9.65 15.07 10.41
C PRO A 316 8.68 16.12 11.00
N ASP A 317 9.25 17.09 11.69
CA ASP A 317 8.50 18.25 12.19
C ASP A 317 8.07 19.14 11.02
N TYR A 318 6.97 18.75 10.41
CA TYR A 318 6.41 19.38 9.22
C TYR A 318 5.85 20.79 9.50
N ALA A 319 5.54 21.13 10.76
CA ALA A 319 5.03 22.44 11.11
C ALA A 319 6.00 23.57 10.73
N ARG A 320 7.30 23.27 10.72
CA ARG A 320 8.37 24.23 10.36
C ARG A 320 8.38 24.60 8.89
N VAL A 321 7.81 23.77 8.02
CA VAL A 321 7.80 24.05 6.57
C VAL A 321 6.53 24.75 6.12
N ILE A 322 5.51 24.85 6.99
CA ILE A 322 4.29 25.59 6.70
C ILE A 322 4.57 27.09 6.85
N PRO A 323 4.51 27.89 5.76
CA PRO A 323 4.81 29.30 5.83
C PRO A 323 3.72 30.04 6.62
N VAL A 324 4.17 30.96 7.49
CA VAL A 324 3.27 31.78 8.32
C VAL A 324 3.27 33.27 7.94
N ASN A 325 4.25 33.69 7.11
CA ASN A 325 4.47 35.11 6.77
C ASN A 325 4.21 35.42 5.30
N ASN A 326 3.54 34.56 4.57
CA ASN A 326 3.18 34.78 3.18
C ASN A 326 2.07 35.83 3.10
N ASP A 327 2.39 37.01 2.62
CA ASP A 327 1.53 38.21 2.63
C ASP A 327 0.91 38.53 1.26
N LYS A 328 1.40 37.90 0.17
CA LYS A 328 0.90 38.10 -1.18
C LYS A 328 -0.14 37.02 -1.51
N ASN A 329 -1.41 37.45 -1.57
CA ASN A 329 -2.50 36.55 -1.90
C ASN A 329 -2.79 36.61 -3.40
N LEU A 330 -2.67 35.46 -4.06
CA LEU A 330 -3.13 35.26 -5.43
C LEU A 330 -4.40 34.40 -5.37
N VAL A 331 -5.51 34.95 -5.86
CA VAL A 331 -6.81 34.28 -5.90
C VAL A 331 -7.11 33.94 -7.35
N VAL A 332 -7.38 32.66 -7.62
CA VAL A 332 -7.58 32.16 -8.98
C VAL A 332 -8.86 31.32 -9.07
N ASP A 333 -9.56 31.40 -10.21
CA ASP A 333 -10.54 30.38 -10.54
C ASP A 333 -9.82 29.04 -10.72
N LYS A 334 -10.30 28.02 -10.04
CA LYS A 334 -9.67 26.69 -10.04
C LYS A 334 -9.61 26.07 -11.42
N LYS A 335 -10.74 26.13 -12.17
CA LYS A 335 -10.86 25.46 -13.48
C LYS A 335 -10.00 26.13 -14.52
N ASP A 336 -10.00 27.45 -14.53
CA ASP A 336 -9.18 28.25 -15.47
C ASP A 336 -7.70 28.04 -15.19
N PHE A 337 -7.30 28.05 -13.91
CA PHE A 337 -5.93 27.81 -13.50
C PHE A 337 -5.46 26.39 -13.83
N GLU A 338 -6.24 25.36 -13.48
CA GLU A 338 -5.93 23.96 -13.79
C GLU A 338 -5.79 23.74 -15.29
N ALA A 339 -6.74 24.23 -16.07
CA ALA A 339 -6.72 24.11 -17.52
C ALA A 339 -5.55 24.86 -18.17
N ALA A 340 -5.19 26.04 -17.68
CA ALA A 340 -4.05 26.81 -18.17
C ALA A 340 -2.73 26.11 -17.84
N VAL A 341 -2.54 25.61 -16.61
CA VAL A 341 -1.36 24.83 -16.22
C VAL A 341 -1.23 23.56 -17.07
N ASP A 342 -2.33 22.84 -17.31
CA ASP A 342 -2.33 21.63 -18.13
C ASP A 342 -1.91 21.93 -19.57
N ARG A 343 -2.50 22.97 -20.19
CA ARG A 343 -2.17 23.38 -21.58
C ARG A 343 -0.71 23.78 -21.73
N VAL A 344 -0.18 24.68 -20.89
CA VAL A 344 1.21 25.13 -21.00
C VAL A 344 2.21 24.02 -20.67
N SER A 345 1.85 23.11 -19.80
CA SER A 345 2.71 22.00 -19.41
C SER A 345 2.93 20.95 -20.50
N THR A 346 2.10 20.96 -21.55
CA THR A 346 2.22 20.05 -22.70
C THR A 346 3.58 20.14 -23.40
N VAL A 347 4.21 21.33 -23.43
CA VAL A 347 5.55 21.52 -24.01
C VAL A 347 6.67 21.32 -23.00
N SER A 348 6.38 21.06 -21.73
CA SER A 348 7.40 20.87 -20.71
C SER A 348 8.19 19.57 -20.94
N SER A 349 9.45 19.53 -20.50
CA SER A 349 10.22 18.29 -20.50
C SER A 349 9.73 17.36 -19.41
N GLU A 350 9.77 16.03 -19.65
CA GLU A 350 9.41 15.04 -18.63
C GLU A 350 10.24 15.14 -17.33
N ARG A 351 11.47 15.62 -17.43
CA ARG A 351 12.39 15.76 -16.30
C ARG A 351 12.21 17.06 -15.52
N GLY A 352 11.90 18.17 -16.20
CA GLY A 352 11.85 19.49 -15.57
C GLY A 352 10.45 19.87 -15.06
N ARG A 353 9.43 19.69 -15.89
CA ARG A 353 8.02 20.04 -15.61
C ARG A 353 7.83 21.44 -14.99
N ALA A 354 8.79 22.34 -15.20
CA ALA A 354 8.76 23.67 -14.64
C ALA A 354 7.79 24.58 -15.41
N VAL A 355 6.89 25.22 -14.68
CA VAL A 355 6.01 26.29 -15.16
C VAL A 355 6.37 27.55 -14.40
N LYS A 356 6.66 28.64 -15.12
CA LYS A 356 6.85 29.95 -14.54
C LYS A 356 5.52 30.68 -14.46
N LEU A 357 5.24 31.23 -13.30
CA LEU A 357 4.12 32.10 -13.00
C LEU A 357 4.65 33.54 -12.89
N SER A 358 4.26 34.41 -13.80
CA SER A 358 4.55 35.85 -13.74
C SER A 358 3.24 36.56 -13.33
N ILE A 359 3.23 37.07 -12.09
CA ILE A 359 2.04 37.62 -11.45
C ILE A 359 2.16 39.13 -11.40
N THR A 360 1.16 39.81 -11.90
CA THR A 360 1.04 41.28 -11.83
C THR A 360 -0.37 41.64 -11.44
N GLY A 361 -0.66 42.93 -11.18
CA GLY A 361 -2.00 43.36 -10.79
C GLY A 361 -3.10 42.86 -11.74
N GLY A 362 -3.96 42.00 -11.27
CA GLY A 362 -5.10 41.44 -12.01
C GLY A 362 -4.77 40.40 -13.09
N ARG A 363 -3.51 40.00 -13.26
CA ARG A 363 -3.09 39.13 -14.34
C ARG A 363 -2.03 38.11 -13.93
N LEU A 364 -2.21 36.88 -14.35
CA LEU A 364 -1.23 35.78 -14.23
C LEU A 364 -0.84 35.29 -15.62
N VAL A 365 0.44 35.32 -15.93
CA VAL A 365 1.01 34.73 -17.13
C VAL A 365 1.75 33.46 -16.75
N LEU A 366 1.29 32.35 -17.29
CA LEU A 366 1.96 31.06 -17.19
C LEU A 366 2.87 30.86 -18.41
N SER A 367 4.10 30.46 -18.21
CA SER A 367 5.03 30.19 -19.30
C SER A 367 5.90 28.97 -19.07
N VAL A 368 6.16 28.25 -20.16
CA VAL A 368 7.05 27.09 -20.20
C VAL A 368 7.97 27.26 -21.40
N THR A 369 9.25 27.01 -21.20
CA THR A 369 10.24 26.97 -22.29
C THR A 369 11.00 25.67 -22.26
N ASN A 370 11.00 24.96 -23.37
CA ASN A 370 11.72 23.70 -23.55
C ASN A 370 12.56 23.81 -24.83
N PRO A 371 13.89 23.70 -24.76
CA PRO A 371 14.76 23.81 -25.92
C PRO A 371 14.43 22.87 -27.08
N ASP A 372 13.90 21.68 -26.74
CA ASP A 372 13.63 20.62 -27.71
C ASP A 372 12.20 20.67 -28.28
N SER A 373 11.23 21.18 -27.50
CA SER A 373 9.80 21.14 -27.86
C SER A 373 9.18 22.51 -28.12
N GLY A 374 9.91 23.61 -27.81
CA GLY A 374 9.43 24.99 -28.01
C GLY A 374 8.95 25.66 -26.72
N SER A 375 8.06 26.63 -26.86
CA SER A 375 7.53 27.41 -25.72
C SER A 375 6.02 27.54 -25.77
N ALA A 376 5.41 27.64 -24.59
CA ALA A 376 4.00 27.97 -24.42
C ALA A 376 3.85 29.11 -23.44
N THR A 377 2.86 29.96 -23.70
CA THR A 377 2.50 31.07 -22.82
C THR A 377 0.98 31.20 -22.81
N GLU A 378 0.43 31.36 -21.64
CA GLU A 378 -1.00 31.60 -21.48
C GLU A 378 -1.24 32.62 -20.38
N GLU A 379 -2.27 33.44 -20.55
CA GLU A 379 -2.64 34.49 -19.63
C GLU A 379 -4.06 34.26 -19.09
N ILE A 380 -4.22 34.40 -17.79
CA ILE A 380 -5.53 34.33 -17.12
C ILE A 380 -5.71 35.55 -16.22
N GLU A 381 -6.97 35.96 -16.05
CA GLU A 381 -7.35 36.99 -15.09
C GLU A 381 -7.35 36.40 -13.66
N VAL A 382 -6.85 37.19 -12.71
CA VAL A 382 -6.71 36.77 -11.31
C VAL A 382 -6.94 37.97 -10.39
N ASP A 383 -7.29 37.70 -9.11
CA ASP A 383 -7.28 38.75 -8.09
C ASP A 383 -5.92 38.72 -7.37
N TYR A 384 -5.13 39.78 -7.65
CA TYR A 384 -3.80 39.99 -7.08
C TYR A 384 -3.49 41.48 -6.99
N ALA A 385 -3.21 41.97 -5.79
CA ALA A 385 -3.00 43.40 -5.52
C ALA A 385 -1.60 43.71 -4.95
N ALA A 386 -0.71 42.72 -4.81
CA ALA A 386 0.63 42.89 -4.28
C ALA A 386 1.63 43.23 -5.39
N ASP A 387 2.92 43.44 -5.01
CA ASP A 387 4.03 43.70 -5.95
C ASP A 387 4.19 42.55 -6.95
N PRO A 388 4.62 42.86 -8.20
CA PRO A 388 4.89 41.82 -9.20
C PRO A 388 5.83 40.73 -8.68
N LEU A 389 5.49 39.48 -9.01
CA LEU A 389 6.24 38.32 -8.56
C LEU A 389 6.39 37.29 -9.68
N ASP A 390 7.64 36.86 -9.93
CA ASP A 390 7.96 35.72 -10.79
C ASP A 390 8.34 34.51 -9.90
N ILE A 391 7.66 33.40 -10.09
CA ILE A 391 7.91 32.17 -9.32
C ILE A 391 7.68 30.92 -10.18
N GLY A 392 8.49 29.89 -10.00
CA GLY A 392 8.40 28.65 -10.76
C GLY A 392 7.90 27.49 -9.91
N PHE A 393 7.16 26.59 -10.52
CA PHE A 393 6.67 25.38 -9.86
C PHE A 393 6.72 24.16 -10.78
N ASN A 394 6.70 22.98 -10.20
CA ASN A 394 6.43 21.76 -10.94
C ASN A 394 4.94 21.72 -11.33
N SER A 395 4.66 21.67 -12.63
CA SER A 395 3.30 21.69 -13.17
C SER A 395 2.43 20.54 -12.65
N ARG A 396 3.01 19.34 -12.54
CA ARG A 396 2.30 18.19 -12.01
C ARG A 396 1.86 18.40 -10.55
N TYR A 397 2.73 19.00 -9.74
CA TYR A 397 2.40 19.28 -8.34
C TYR A 397 1.31 20.35 -8.22
N LEU A 398 1.33 21.36 -9.10
CA LEU A 398 0.24 22.34 -9.19
C LEU A 398 -1.09 21.66 -9.51
N LEU A 399 -1.12 20.80 -10.53
CA LEU A 399 -2.31 20.05 -10.95
C LEU A 399 -2.79 19.09 -9.86
N ASP A 400 -1.89 18.33 -9.24
CA ASP A 400 -2.24 17.42 -8.15
C ASP A 400 -2.88 18.16 -6.97
N ILE A 401 -2.41 19.37 -6.64
CA ILE A 401 -2.98 20.22 -5.58
C ILE A 401 -4.29 20.84 -6.05
N ALA A 402 -4.37 21.39 -7.26
CA ALA A 402 -5.57 21.98 -7.81
C ALA A 402 -6.75 21.00 -7.83
N ALA A 403 -6.49 19.73 -8.17
CA ALA A 403 -7.46 18.65 -8.12
C ALA A 403 -8.05 18.43 -6.70
N GLN A 404 -7.35 18.86 -5.64
CA GLN A 404 -7.83 18.73 -4.26
C GLN A 404 -8.72 19.87 -3.79
N ILE A 405 -8.75 20.99 -4.50
CA ILE A 405 -9.64 22.11 -4.19
C ILE A 405 -11.08 21.70 -4.52
N GLU A 406 -11.98 21.79 -3.57
CA GLU A 406 -13.39 21.40 -3.72
C GLU A 406 -14.25 22.56 -4.23
N GLY A 407 -13.91 23.80 -3.80
CA GLY A 407 -14.55 25.02 -4.24
C GLY A 407 -14.18 25.44 -5.66
N GLU A 408 -14.72 26.57 -6.07
CA GLU A 408 -14.43 27.18 -7.39
C GLU A 408 -13.14 28.01 -7.37
N VAL A 409 -12.66 28.41 -6.18
CA VAL A 409 -11.59 29.38 -6.00
C VAL A 409 -10.46 28.80 -5.15
N ALA A 410 -9.24 28.88 -5.69
CA ALA A 410 -8.01 28.56 -4.97
C ALA A 410 -7.27 29.83 -4.54
N VAL A 411 -6.75 29.85 -3.31
CA VAL A 411 -5.94 30.93 -2.77
C VAL A 411 -4.50 30.45 -2.60
N LEU A 412 -3.57 31.08 -3.33
CA LEU A 412 -2.14 30.86 -3.21
C LEU A 412 -1.53 32.02 -2.40
N LYS A 413 -0.99 31.72 -1.23
CA LYS A 413 -0.29 32.70 -0.39
C LYS A 413 1.21 32.58 -0.66
N LEU A 414 1.76 33.68 -1.16
CA LEU A 414 3.14 33.80 -1.65
C LEU A 414 3.92 34.82 -0.81
N ALA A 415 5.24 34.73 -0.80
CA ALA A 415 6.12 35.73 -0.18
C ALA A 415 7.16 36.23 -1.22
N ASP A 416 8.04 35.38 -1.69
CA ASP A 416 9.13 35.66 -2.63
C ASP A 416 9.36 34.46 -3.55
N PRO A 417 10.22 34.58 -4.62
CA PRO A 417 10.44 33.52 -5.58
C PRO A 417 11.06 32.23 -5.03
N GLY A 418 11.64 32.26 -3.84
CA GLY A 418 12.35 31.13 -3.22
C GLY A 418 11.63 30.52 -2.03
N SER A 419 10.58 31.16 -1.53
CA SER A 419 9.84 30.72 -0.35
C SER A 419 8.71 29.75 -0.69
N PRO A 420 8.42 28.77 0.18
CA PRO A 420 7.29 27.86 0.02
C PRO A 420 5.96 28.61 -0.11
N THR A 421 5.10 28.14 -1.00
CA THR A 421 3.76 28.69 -1.20
C THR A 421 2.72 27.88 -0.45
N LEU A 422 1.83 28.56 0.26
CA LEU A 422 0.67 27.92 0.91
C LEU A 422 -0.53 28.02 -0.02
N ILE A 423 -1.17 26.88 -0.31
CA ILE A 423 -2.34 26.79 -1.19
C ILE A 423 -3.51 26.26 -0.36
N GLN A 424 -4.65 26.92 -0.47
CA GLN A 424 -5.87 26.57 0.26
C GLN A 424 -7.08 26.75 -0.64
N ASP A 425 -8.14 26.04 -0.32
CA ASP A 425 -9.49 26.34 -0.82
C ASP A 425 -10.03 27.58 -0.11
N GLN A 426 -10.68 28.48 -0.84
CA GLN A 426 -11.24 29.67 -0.25
C GLN A 426 -12.36 29.36 0.75
N ASP A 427 -13.20 28.39 0.43
CA ASP A 427 -14.43 28.10 1.17
C ASP A 427 -14.28 26.88 2.09
N ALA A 428 -13.44 25.91 1.73
CA ALA A 428 -13.26 24.68 2.50
C ALA A 428 -12.16 24.81 3.56
N LYS A 429 -12.58 24.73 4.82
CA LYS A 429 -11.65 24.76 5.95
C LYS A 429 -11.10 23.37 6.27
N GLY A 430 -9.89 23.32 6.83
CA GLY A 430 -9.29 22.11 7.39
C GLY A 430 -8.34 21.36 6.44
N ALA A 431 -8.16 21.83 5.22
CA ALA A 431 -7.11 21.35 4.30
C ALA A 431 -6.15 22.47 3.94
N LEU A 432 -4.86 22.18 3.88
CA LEU A 432 -3.82 23.08 3.38
C LEU A 432 -2.76 22.31 2.63
N TYR A 433 -2.14 22.97 1.67
CA TYR A 433 -1.07 22.42 0.85
C TYR A 433 0.11 23.37 0.82
N VAL A 434 1.31 22.83 0.93
CA VAL A 434 2.53 23.61 0.77
C VAL A 434 3.26 23.10 -0.46
N LEU A 435 3.70 24.03 -1.32
CA LEU A 435 4.43 23.71 -2.53
C LEU A 435 5.76 24.48 -2.55
N MET A 436 6.86 23.73 -2.69
CA MET A 436 8.19 24.31 -2.82
C MET A 436 8.38 24.85 -4.23
N PRO A 437 8.91 26.10 -4.37
CA PRO A 437 9.20 26.65 -5.68
C PRO A 437 10.40 25.99 -6.35
N MET A 438 10.45 26.11 -7.67
CA MET A 438 11.57 25.69 -8.51
C MET A 438 12.23 26.91 -9.13
N ARG A 439 13.54 26.83 -9.40
CA ARG A 439 14.23 27.83 -10.18
C ARG A 439 13.81 27.71 -11.67
N VAL A 440 13.40 28.82 -12.26
CA VAL A 440 12.94 28.95 -13.65
C VAL A 440 13.71 30.08 -14.36
#